data_de7b3130b327d52d8766f2eb1f04a30a
#
_entry.id   de7b3130b327d52d8766f2eb1f04a30a
#
_cell.length_a   1.000
_cell.length_b   1.000
_cell.length_c   1.000
_cell.angle_alpha   90.00
_cell.angle_beta   90.00
_cell.angle_gamma   90.00
#
_symmetry.space_group_name_H-M   'P 1'
#
loop_
_entity.id
_entity.type
_entity.pdbx_description
1 polymer ?
#
loop_
_entity_poly.entity_id
_entity_poly.type
_entity_poly.pdbx_seq_one_letter_code
_entity_poly.pdbx_strand_id
1 'polypeptide(L)'
;RLVGSEMCIRDSPGYVGYEEGGQLTEAVRRKPYSVVLFDEVEKAHPDVFNVLLQVLDDGRITDSQGRTVDFKNTILILTSNLGSEYILNGINADGTIEESAKEQVRALLRRTFRPEFLNRLDEIVFYKPLTKENVTKIIDLQIAKLNDRLADQQILCELTPAAKAAIVDAAYDPQYGARPLRRYVQHTVETMLSKRLLRGDVT
;
A
#
# COMPACT_ATOMS: atom_id res chain seq x y z
N ARG A 1 13.63 -13.49 3.57
CA ARG A 1 12.51 -12.83 4.28
C ARG A 1 12.83 -11.35 4.36
N LEU A 2 12.53 -10.64 3.29
CA LEU A 2 12.63 -9.18 3.26
C LEU A 2 11.38 -8.65 3.96
N VAL A 3 11.51 -8.21 5.18
CA VAL A 3 10.56 -7.31 5.81
C VAL A 3 10.87 -5.95 5.19
N GLY A 4 9.99 -5.45 4.31
CA GLY A 4 10.11 -4.13 3.76
C GLY A 4 10.03 -3.12 4.90
N SER A 5 11.04 -2.30 5.05
CA SER A 5 10.93 -1.08 5.80
C SER A 5 10.06 -0.14 4.95
N GLU A 6 8.81 -0.01 5.30
CA GLU A 6 7.94 1.05 4.80
C GLU A 6 8.53 2.38 5.26
N MET A 7 9.20 3.06 4.35
CA MET A 7 9.70 4.40 4.61
C MET A 7 8.71 5.40 4.03
N CYS A 8 7.87 5.95 4.89
CA CYS A 8 6.98 7.04 4.54
C CYS A 8 7.82 8.29 4.25
N ILE A 9 7.57 8.97 3.14
CA ILE A 9 8.17 10.29 2.85
C ILE A 9 7.86 11.29 3.98
N ARG A 10 6.74 11.11 4.70
CA ARG A 10 6.37 11.88 5.88
C ARG A 10 7.39 11.82 7.01
N ASP A 11 8.10 10.70 7.12
CA ASP A 11 9.05 10.42 8.21
C ASP A 11 10.49 10.66 7.76
N SER A 12 10.68 11.19 6.54
CA SER A 12 12.02 11.61 6.08
C SER A 12 12.33 12.96 6.73
N PRO A 13 13.15 13.01 7.80
CA PRO A 13 13.62 14.28 8.35
C PRO A 13 14.70 14.81 7.41
N GLY A 14 14.29 15.23 6.23
CA GLY A 14 15.17 15.92 5.29
C GLY A 14 15.34 17.40 5.61
N TYR A 15 14.69 17.89 6.66
CA TYR A 15 14.68 19.31 6.99
C TYR A 15 15.24 19.67 8.37
N VAL A 16 15.49 18.71 9.23
CA VAL A 16 16.06 18.98 10.57
C VAL A 16 16.97 17.82 10.97
N GLY A 17 18.26 17.95 10.66
CA GLY A 17 19.27 16.98 11.08
C GLY A 17 20.49 16.99 10.17
N TYR A 18 21.37 17.93 10.36
CA TYR A 18 22.56 18.21 9.56
C TYR A 18 23.66 17.11 9.64
N GLU A 19 23.42 16.00 10.34
CA GLU A 19 24.49 15.03 10.65
C GLU A 19 24.28 13.62 10.10
N GLU A 20 23.07 13.24 9.63
CA GLU A 20 22.86 11.93 9.03
C GLU A 20 22.41 12.09 7.57
N GLY A 21 23.20 11.56 6.63
CA GLY A 21 22.80 11.45 5.23
C GLY A 21 21.39 10.86 5.14
N GLY A 22 20.54 11.36 4.21
CA GLY A 22 19.11 11.03 4.18
C GLY A 22 18.85 9.53 4.32
N GLN A 23 17.84 9.16 5.09
CA GLN A 23 17.51 7.75 5.38
C GLN A 23 17.34 6.90 4.10
N LEU A 24 16.76 7.49 3.06
CA LEU A 24 16.60 6.85 1.77
C LEU A 24 17.94 6.50 1.11
N THR A 25 18.85 7.46 1.03
CA THR A 25 20.15 7.29 0.40
C THR A 25 20.98 6.26 1.15
N GLU A 26 20.93 6.26 2.47
CA GLU A 26 21.62 5.27 3.30
C GLU A 26 21.03 3.87 3.15
N ALA A 27 19.70 3.75 3.08
CA ALA A 27 19.02 2.47 2.87
C ALA A 27 19.38 1.85 1.51
N VAL A 28 19.37 2.64 0.45
CA VAL A 28 19.73 2.18 -0.90
C VAL A 28 21.23 1.89 -1.00
N ARG A 29 22.09 2.71 -0.38
CA ARG A 29 23.53 2.45 -0.33
C ARG A 29 23.87 1.10 0.30
N ARG A 30 23.14 0.72 1.35
CA ARG A 30 23.31 -0.60 2.02
C ARG A 30 22.71 -1.75 1.21
N LYS A 31 21.64 -1.49 0.45
CA LYS A 31 20.93 -2.51 -0.33
C LYS A 31 20.60 -1.96 -1.72
N PRO A 32 21.57 -1.95 -2.65
CA PRO A 32 21.38 -1.33 -3.96
C PRO A 32 20.34 -2.05 -4.84
N TYR A 33 20.11 -3.35 -4.62
CA TYR A 33 19.06 -4.11 -5.30
C TYR A 33 17.81 -4.15 -4.40
N SER A 34 17.01 -3.10 -4.45
CA SER A 34 15.84 -2.96 -3.58
C SER A 34 14.64 -2.40 -4.33
N VAL A 35 13.46 -2.62 -3.76
CA VAL A 35 12.22 -1.96 -4.16
C VAL A 35 11.97 -0.84 -3.17
N VAL A 36 11.83 0.37 -3.68
CA VAL A 36 11.55 1.58 -2.90
C VAL A 36 10.11 2.00 -3.18
N LEU A 37 9.29 2.03 -2.14
CA LEU A 37 7.89 2.43 -2.22
C LEU A 37 7.72 3.85 -1.66
N PHE A 38 7.18 4.73 -2.49
CA PHE A 38 6.72 6.07 -2.11
C PHE A 38 5.20 6.05 -2.04
N ASP A 39 4.67 6.02 -0.82
CA ASP A 39 3.22 5.95 -0.61
C ASP A 39 2.60 7.35 -0.53
N GLU A 40 1.41 7.50 -1.15
CA GLU A 40 0.65 8.75 -1.18
C GLU A 40 1.48 9.96 -1.70
N VAL A 41 2.16 9.76 -2.83
CA VAL A 41 3.10 10.75 -3.39
C VAL A 41 2.47 12.13 -3.63
N GLU A 42 1.17 12.22 -3.85
CA GLU A 42 0.44 13.50 -3.99
C GLU A 42 0.46 14.37 -2.74
N LYS A 43 0.78 13.80 -1.58
CA LYS A 43 0.89 14.53 -0.31
C LYS A 43 2.30 15.02 -0.01
N ALA A 44 3.27 14.65 -0.85
CA ALA A 44 4.66 15.04 -0.67
C ALA A 44 4.88 16.54 -0.92
N HIS A 45 5.88 17.11 -0.24
CA HIS A 45 6.29 18.47 -0.52
C HIS A 45 6.83 18.59 -1.96
N PRO A 46 6.63 19.72 -2.68
CA PRO A 46 7.12 19.90 -4.04
C PRO A 46 8.61 19.63 -4.23
N ASP A 47 9.44 19.90 -3.23
CA ASP A 47 10.89 19.65 -3.30
C ASP A 47 11.24 18.16 -3.39
N VAL A 48 10.39 17.28 -2.90
CA VAL A 48 10.57 15.82 -3.03
C VAL A 48 10.56 15.42 -4.50
N PHE A 49 9.71 16.05 -5.32
CA PHE A 49 9.66 15.77 -6.76
C PHE A 49 10.94 16.19 -7.50
N ASN A 50 11.63 17.22 -7.04
CA ASN A 50 12.92 17.61 -7.60
C ASN A 50 13.98 16.53 -7.34
N VAL A 51 13.98 15.95 -6.15
CA VAL A 51 14.88 14.84 -5.80
C VAL A 51 14.52 13.59 -6.59
N LEU A 52 13.21 13.26 -6.71
CA LEU A 52 12.76 12.12 -7.51
C LEU A 52 13.11 12.28 -8.99
N LEU A 53 12.98 13.48 -9.55
CA LEU A 53 13.40 13.76 -10.92
C LEU A 53 14.89 13.49 -11.12
N GLN A 54 15.73 13.87 -10.18
CA GLN A 54 17.16 13.57 -10.24
C GLN A 54 17.43 12.07 -10.26
N VAL A 55 16.68 11.29 -9.44
CA VAL A 55 16.79 9.83 -9.45
C VAL A 55 16.35 9.25 -10.79
N LEU A 56 15.20 9.71 -11.31
CA LEU A 56 14.62 9.18 -12.55
C LEU A 56 15.46 9.55 -13.79
N ASP A 57 16.13 10.72 -13.77
CA ASP A 57 16.98 11.18 -14.88
C ASP A 57 18.38 10.60 -14.81
N ASP A 58 19.06 10.74 -13.68
CA ASP A 58 20.49 10.40 -13.52
C ASP A 58 20.71 9.01 -12.95
N GLY A 59 19.68 8.39 -12.38
CA GLY A 59 19.78 7.13 -11.65
C GLY A 59 20.63 7.23 -10.38
N ARG A 60 20.82 8.44 -9.82
CA ARG A 60 21.66 8.68 -8.64
C ARG A 60 21.24 9.94 -7.89
N ILE A 61 21.55 9.97 -6.60
CA ILE A 61 21.39 11.17 -5.76
C ILE A 61 22.71 11.46 -5.06
N THR A 62 23.05 12.75 -4.93
CA THR A 62 24.13 13.19 -4.04
C THR A 62 23.51 13.65 -2.72
N ASP A 63 23.92 13.02 -1.61
CA ASP A 63 23.42 13.38 -0.28
C ASP A 63 24.04 14.69 0.24
N SER A 64 23.56 15.15 1.41
CA SER A 64 24.04 16.38 2.05
C SER A 64 25.52 16.32 2.47
N GLN A 65 26.13 15.14 2.48
CA GLN A 65 27.54 14.94 2.78
C GLN A 65 28.41 14.82 1.52
N GLY A 66 27.83 15.09 0.35
CA GLY A 66 28.53 15.01 -0.95
C GLY A 66 28.73 13.57 -1.47
N ARG A 67 28.10 12.56 -0.85
CA ARG A 67 28.22 11.18 -1.31
C ARG A 67 27.16 10.87 -2.36
N THR A 68 27.57 10.32 -3.49
CA THR A 68 26.66 9.90 -4.55
C THR A 68 26.18 8.46 -4.31
N VAL A 69 24.88 8.26 -4.33
CA VAL A 69 24.22 6.95 -4.18
C VAL A 69 23.56 6.58 -5.50
N ASP A 70 23.85 5.36 -5.98
CA ASP A 70 23.34 4.80 -7.23
C ASP A 70 22.00 4.10 -7.00
N PHE A 71 20.98 4.49 -7.79
CA PHE A 71 19.62 3.96 -7.79
C PHE A 71 19.31 3.12 -9.03
N LYS A 72 20.26 2.92 -9.95
CA LYS A 72 20.02 2.22 -11.23
C LYS A 72 19.55 0.78 -11.07
N ASN A 73 19.85 0.17 -9.94
CA ASN A 73 19.44 -1.20 -9.63
C ASN A 73 18.24 -1.25 -8.69
N THR A 74 17.52 -0.13 -8.48
CA THR A 74 16.32 -0.07 -7.66
C THR A 74 15.07 -0.05 -8.53
N ILE A 75 13.97 -0.60 -8.01
CA ILE A 75 12.64 -0.43 -8.56
C ILE A 75 11.94 0.61 -7.71
N LEU A 76 11.49 1.69 -8.34
CA LEU A 76 10.72 2.74 -7.67
C LEU A 76 9.24 2.53 -7.92
N ILE A 77 8.46 2.41 -6.85
CA ILE A 77 7.01 2.31 -6.90
C ILE A 77 6.43 3.53 -6.21
N LEU A 78 5.56 4.25 -6.91
CA LEU A 78 4.86 5.41 -6.39
C LEU A 78 3.37 5.09 -6.33
N THR A 79 2.74 5.27 -5.17
CA THR A 79 1.29 5.11 -5.04
C THR A 79 0.61 6.46 -4.91
N SER A 80 -0.61 6.54 -5.39
CA SER A 80 -1.45 7.73 -5.27
C SER A 80 -2.93 7.34 -5.22
N ASN A 81 -3.71 8.12 -4.48
CA ASN A 81 -5.16 8.02 -4.43
C ASN A 81 -5.86 9.04 -5.35
N LEU A 82 -5.10 9.77 -6.16
CA LEU A 82 -5.64 10.75 -7.09
C LEU A 82 -6.57 10.11 -8.11
N GLY A 83 -7.78 10.67 -8.24
CA GLY A 83 -8.76 10.21 -9.21
C GLY A 83 -9.43 8.88 -8.87
N SER A 84 -9.33 8.40 -7.64
CA SER A 84 -10.01 7.18 -7.19
C SER A 84 -11.52 7.22 -7.44
N GLU A 85 -12.16 8.39 -7.32
CA GLU A 85 -13.59 8.58 -7.61
C GLU A 85 -13.92 8.31 -9.07
N TYR A 86 -13.07 8.73 -10.03
CA TYR A 86 -13.29 8.44 -11.45
C TYR A 86 -13.21 6.94 -11.73
N ILE A 87 -12.27 6.25 -11.08
CA ILE A 87 -12.15 4.79 -11.21
C ILE A 87 -13.37 4.09 -10.64
N LEU A 88 -13.84 4.49 -9.44
CA LEU A 88 -15.02 3.89 -8.80
C LEU A 88 -16.28 4.06 -9.64
N ASN A 89 -16.47 5.23 -10.26
CA ASN A 89 -17.63 5.55 -11.08
C ASN A 89 -17.54 4.96 -12.50
N GLY A 90 -16.34 4.63 -12.97
CA GLY A 90 -16.10 4.12 -14.33
C GLY A 90 -15.82 2.61 -14.36
N ILE A 91 -16.48 1.81 -13.49
CA ILE A 91 -16.37 0.35 -13.53
C ILE A 91 -17.53 -0.22 -14.35
N ASN A 92 -17.17 -0.98 -15.38
CA ASN A 92 -18.14 -1.72 -16.17
C ASN A 92 -18.73 -2.92 -15.41
N ALA A 93 -19.83 -3.47 -15.91
CA ALA A 93 -20.46 -4.66 -15.35
C ALA A 93 -19.55 -5.90 -15.33
N ASP A 94 -18.56 -5.96 -16.21
CA ASP A 94 -17.52 -7.03 -16.27
C ASP A 94 -16.34 -6.79 -15.30
N GLY A 95 -16.38 -5.71 -14.50
CA GLY A 95 -15.33 -5.33 -13.57
C GLY A 95 -14.09 -4.71 -14.24
N THR A 96 -14.16 -4.30 -15.50
CA THR A 96 -13.11 -3.53 -16.16
C THR A 96 -13.28 -2.03 -15.88
N ILE A 97 -12.19 -1.28 -15.93
CA ILE A 97 -12.23 0.18 -15.82
C ILE A 97 -12.43 0.76 -17.21
N GLU A 98 -13.43 1.62 -17.36
CA GLU A 98 -13.67 2.34 -18.60
C GLU A 98 -12.46 3.19 -19.01
N GLU A 99 -12.18 3.26 -20.31
CA GLU A 99 -11.07 4.07 -20.81
C GLU A 99 -11.29 5.56 -20.55
N SER A 100 -12.54 6.01 -20.60
CA SER A 100 -12.96 7.38 -20.23
C SER A 100 -12.53 7.74 -18.79
N ALA A 101 -12.69 6.82 -17.84
CA ALA A 101 -12.29 7.01 -16.45
C ALA A 101 -10.77 7.11 -16.31
N LYS A 102 -10.02 6.24 -17.02
CA LYS A 102 -8.55 6.30 -17.03
C LYS A 102 -8.05 7.61 -17.64
N GLU A 103 -8.69 8.10 -18.70
CA GLU A 103 -8.34 9.40 -19.29
C GLU A 103 -8.58 10.56 -18.34
N GLN A 104 -9.68 10.55 -17.59
CA GLN A 104 -9.95 11.55 -16.56
C GLN A 104 -8.87 11.54 -15.47
N VAL A 105 -8.43 10.36 -15.01
CA VAL A 105 -7.33 10.24 -14.06
C VAL A 105 -6.03 10.74 -14.69
N ARG A 106 -5.71 10.38 -15.93
CA ARG A 106 -4.52 10.89 -16.63
C ARG A 106 -4.54 12.42 -16.75
N ALA A 107 -5.71 12.99 -17.04
CA ALA A 107 -5.86 14.45 -17.09
C ALA A 107 -5.66 15.11 -15.72
N LEU A 108 -6.13 14.47 -14.64
CA LEU A 108 -5.90 14.93 -13.28
C LEU A 108 -4.42 14.85 -12.90
N LEU A 109 -3.74 13.76 -13.24
CA LEU A 109 -2.29 13.59 -12.99
C LEU A 109 -1.49 14.69 -13.68
N ARG A 110 -1.81 15.03 -14.95
CA ARG A 110 -1.16 16.12 -15.68
C ARG A 110 -1.38 17.50 -15.08
N ARG A 111 -2.44 17.70 -14.29
CA ARG A 111 -2.68 18.97 -13.57
C ARG A 111 -1.96 19.01 -12.23
N THR A 112 -1.75 17.84 -11.62
CA THR A 112 -1.16 17.73 -10.27
C THR A 112 0.35 17.63 -10.31
N PHE A 113 0.87 16.87 -11.27
CA PHE A 113 2.31 16.63 -11.40
C PHE A 113 2.89 17.34 -12.62
N ARG A 114 4.15 17.70 -12.53
CA ARG A 114 4.88 18.33 -13.66
C ARG A 114 4.99 17.34 -14.82
N PRO A 115 4.86 17.80 -16.07
CA PRO A 115 5.00 16.94 -17.25
C PRO A 115 6.32 16.17 -17.29
N GLU A 116 7.42 16.80 -16.86
CA GLU A 116 8.74 16.18 -16.81
C GLU A 116 8.73 14.92 -15.91
N PHE A 117 8.05 15.00 -14.76
CA PHE A 117 7.94 13.89 -13.84
C PHE A 117 7.13 12.73 -14.44
N LEU A 118 5.96 13.02 -15.02
CA LEU A 118 5.10 12.00 -15.63
C LEU A 118 5.75 11.31 -16.82
N ASN A 119 6.56 12.02 -17.59
CA ASN A 119 7.28 11.50 -18.77
C ASN A 119 8.45 10.57 -18.39
N ARG A 120 8.84 10.52 -17.11
CA ARG A 120 9.92 9.63 -16.61
C ARG A 120 9.37 8.36 -15.98
N LEU A 121 8.05 8.26 -15.82
CA LEU A 121 7.43 7.03 -15.35
C LEU A 121 7.34 6.03 -16.51
N ASP A 122 7.82 4.82 -16.29
CA ASP A 122 7.77 3.74 -17.27
C ASP A 122 6.32 3.28 -17.50
N GLU A 123 5.51 3.20 -16.43
CA GLU A 123 4.14 2.71 -16.48
C GLU A 123 3.26 3.35 -15.41
N ILE A 124 1.99 3.58 -15.77
CA ILE A 124 0.92 3.99 -14.85
C ILE A 124 -0.09 2.85 -14.75
N VAL A 125 -0.11 2.19 -13.60
CA VAL A 125 -1.00 1.06 -13.32
C VAL A 125 -2.25 1.53 -12.59
N PHE A 126 -3.43 1.17 -13.11
CA PHE A 126 -4.72 1.47 -12.49
C PHE A 126 -5.21 0.25 -11.71
N TYR A 127 -5.34 0.38 -10.40
CA TYR A 127 -5.88 -0.66 -9.56
C TYR A 127 -7.41 -0.64 -9.58
N LYS A 128 -8.00 -1.82 -9.76
CA LYS A 128 -9.45 -2.01 -9.65
C LYS A 128 -9.86 -2.04 -8.18
N PRO A 129 -11.06 -1.54 -7.85
CA PRO A 129 -11.65 -1.78 -6.54
C PRO A 129 -11.79 -3.27 -6.26
N LEU A 130 -11.74 -3.62 -4.99
CA LEU A 130 -11.91 -5.00 -4.57
C LEU A 130 -13.37 -5.44 -4.79
N THR A 131 -13.56 -6.61 -5.40
CA THR A 131 -14.87 -7.25 -5.49
C THR A 131 -15.21 -7.99 -4.19
N LYS A 132 -16.50 -8.30 -3.96
CA LYS A 132 -16.92 -9.13 -2.82
C LYS A 132 -16.19 -10.49 -2.76
N GLU A 133 -15.89 -11.08 -3.91
CA GLU A 133 -15.10 -12.32 -4.02
C GLU A 133 -13.66 -12.12 -3.54
N ASN A 134 -13.02 -11.03 -3.95
CA ASN A 134 -11.68 -10.70 -3.50
C ASN A 134 -11.64 -10.44 -1.99
N VAL A 135 -12.67 -9.78 -1.47
CA VAL A 135 -12.83 -9.53 -0.02
C VAL A 135 -12.96 -10.85 0.75
N THR A 136 -13.73 -11.81 0.23
CA THR A 136 -13.85 -13.15 0.84
C THR A 136 -12.48 -13.85 0.91
N LYS A 137 -11.68 -13.79 -0.16
CA LYS A 137 -10.32 -14.34 -0.16
C LYS A 137 -9.40 -13.65 0.86
N ILE A 138 -9.57 -12.34 1.04
CA ILE A 138 -8.81 -11.59 2.06
C ILE A 138 -9.21 -12.03 3.47
N ILE A 139 -10.49 -12.33 3.73
CA ILE A 139 -10.92 -12.90 5.00
C ILE A 139 -10.23 -14.24 5.25
N ASP A 140 -10.22 -15.13 4.25
CA ASP A 140 -9.55 -16.43 4.37
C ASP A 140 -8.06 -16.30 4.72
N LEU A 141 -7.35 -15.37 4.06
CA LEU A 141 -5.95 -15.08 4.37
C LEU A 141 -5.76 -14.54 5.80
N GLN A 142 -6.71 -13.75 6.30
CA GLN A 142 -6.63 -13.22 7.67
C GLN A 142 -6.89 -14.31 8.71
N ILE A 143 -7.85 -15.21 8.44
CA ILE A 143 -8.12 -16.36 9.31
C ILE A 143 -6.94 -17.34 9.29
N ALA A 144 -6.31 -17.57 8.14
CA ALA A 144 -5.09 -18.37 8.06
C ALA A 144 -3.97 -17.79 8.95
N LYS A 145 -3.72 -16.47 8.87
CA LYS A 145 -2.76 -15.80 9.76
C LYS A 145 -3.14 -15.85 11.25
N LEU A 146 -4.43 -15.85 11.55
CA LEU A 146 -4.91 -16.07 12.93
C LEU A 146 -4.60 -17.50 13.39
N ASN A 147 -4.88 -18.49 12.56
CA ASN A 147 -4.58 -19.88 12.85
C ASN A 147 -3.08 -20.15 13.04
N ASP A 148 -2.21 -19.51 12.24
CA ASP A 148 -0.76 -19.59 12.45
C ASP A 148 -0.36 -19.15 13.87
N ARG A 149 -1.01 -18.12 14.41
CA ARG A 149 -0.76 -17.63 15.79
C ARG A 149 -1.38 -18.55 16.87
N LEU A 150 -2.43 -19.30 16.53
CA LEU A 150 -3.12 -20.21 17.43
C LEU A 150 -2.54 -21.62 17.40
N ALA A 151 -1.66 -21.93 16.45
CA ALA A 151 -1.08 -23.25 16.24
C ALA A 151 -0.41 -23.83 17.50
N ASP A 152 0.33 -22.97 18.23
CA ASP A 152 0.98 -23.37 19.49
C ASP A 152 -0.01 -23.79 20.58
N GLN A 153 -1.25 -23.33 20.49
CA GLN A 153 -2.32 -23.66 21.43
C GLN A 153 -3.21 -24.82 20.94
N GLN A 154 -2.88 -25.39 19.77
CA GLN A 154 -3.66 -26.46 19.11
C GLN A 154 -5.12 -26.07 18.83
N ILE A 155 -5.37 -24.79 18.55
CA ILE A 155 -6.70 -24.25 18.26
C ILE A 155 -6.79 -23.92 16.79
N LEU A 156 -7.90 -24.30 16.16
CA LEU A 156 -8.24 -23.97 14.79
C LEU A 156 -9.53 -23.13 14.75
N CYS A 157 -9.45 -21.99 14.08
CA CYS A 157 -10.61 -21.13 13.83
C CYS A 157 -11.07 -21.32 12.38
N GLU A 158 -12.30 -21.72 12.17
CA GLU A 158 -12.91 -21.82 10.85
C GLU A 158 -14.16 -20.94 10.76
N LEU A 159 -14.31 -20.25 9.64
CA LEU A 159 -15.51 -19.47 9.35
C LEU A 159 -16.43 -20.24 8.40
N THR A 160 -17.69 -20.39 8.78
CA THR A 160 -18.71 -20.90 7.86
C THR A 160 -18.94 -19.95 6.69
N PRO A 161 -19.45 -20.42 5.54
CA PRO A 161 -19.79 -19.53 4.42
C PRO A 161 -20.75 -18.41 4.81
N ALA A 162 -21.72 -18.69 5.69
CA ALA A 162 -22.66 -17.70 6.20
C ALA A 162 -21.96 -16.62 7.04
N ALA A 163 -21.00 -17.02 7.91
CA ALA A 163 -20.21 -16.08 8.70
C ALA A 163 -19.33 -15.18 7.80
N LYS A 164 -18.71 -15.74 6.76
CA LYS A 164 -17.94 -14.96 5.78
C LYS A 164 -18.81 -13.95 5.06
N ALA A 165 -20.00 -14.36 4.59
CA ALA A 165 -20.95 -13.45 3.94
C ALA A 165 -21.38 -12.31 4.87
N ALA A 166 -21.70 -12.60 6.13
CA ALA A 166 -22.06 -11.60 7.12
C ALA A 166 -20.91 -10.60 7.40
N ILE A 167 -19.67 -11.07 7.43
CA ILE A 167 -18.49 -10.20 7.58
C ILE A 167 -18.31 -9.29 6.36
N VAL A 168 -18.48 -9.85 5.14
CA VAL A 168 -18.40 -9.07 3.90
C VAL A 168 -19.47 -7.98 3.90
N ASP A 169 -20.73 -8.32 4.20
CA ASP A 169 -21.83 -7.35 4.17
C ASP A 169 -21.70 -6.27 5.26
N ALA A 170 -21.12 -6.61 6.41
CA ALA A 170 -20.92 -5.64 7.51
C ALA A 170 -19.71 -4.74 7.36
N ALA A 171 -18.65 -5.20 6.67
CA ALA A 171 -17.35 -4.53 6.66
C ALA A 171 -16.84 -4.13 5.27
N TYR A 172 -17.52 -4.52 4.20
CA TYR A 172 -17.11 -4.15 2.85
C TYR A 172 -17.64 -2.76 2.49
N ASP A 173 -16.71 -1.88 2.17
CA ASP A 173 -16.98 -0.57 1.59
C ASP A 173 -16.07 -0.37 0.37
N PRO A 174 -16.64 -0.15 -0.83
CA PRO A 174 -15.86 0.07 -2.05
C PRO A 174 -14.86 1.22 -1.96
N GLN A 175 -15.14 2.26 -1.16
CA GLN A 175 -14.26 3.42 -1.01
C GLN A 175 -13.05 3.14 -0.12
N TYR A 176 -13.24 2.35 0.96
CA TYR A 176 -12.21 2.10 1.96
C TYR A 176 -11.47 0.77 1.76
N GLY A 177 -11.93 -0.04 0.79
CA GLY A 177 -11.32 -1.32 0.45
C GLY A 177 -11.31 -2.33 1.59
N ALA A 178 -10.16 -2.98 1.83
CA ALA A 178 -10.03 -4.02 2.86
C ALA A 178 -9.63 -3.50 4.25
N ARG A 179 -9.37 -2.19 4.44
CA ARG A 179 -8.96 -1.64 5.76
C ARG A 179 -10.04 -1.81 6.83
N PRO A 180 -11.33 -1.50 6.60
CA PRO A 180 -12.39 -1.74 7.57
C PRO A 180 -12.54 -3.22 7.91
N LEU A 181 -12.39 -4.09 6.91
CA LEU A 181 -12.50 -5.54 7.05
C LEU A 181 -11.51 -6.09 8.07
N ARG A 182 -10.24 -5.70 7.99
CA ARG A 182 -9.22 -6.15 8.94
C ARG A 182 -9.59 -5.79 10.37
N ARG A 183 -10.05 -4.56 10.60
CA ARG A 183 -10.49 -4.10 11.92
C ARG A 183 -11.71 -4.87 12.41
N TYR A 184 -12.66 -5.13 11.51
CA TYR A 184 -13.87 -5.87 11.84
C TYR A 184 -13.57 -7.32 12.23
N VAL A 185 -12.75 -8.03 11.45
CA VAL A 185 -12.32 -9.40 11.76
C VAL A 185 -11.58 -9.43 13.09
N GLN A 186 -10.65 -8.50 13.30
CA GLN A 186 -9.88 -8.43 14.54
C GLN A 186 -10.79 -8.14 15.75
N HIS A 187 -11.68 -7.18 15.65
CA HIS A 187 -12.56 -6.80 16.75
C HIS A 187 -13.66 -7.86 17.03
N THR A 188 -14.19 -8.48 15.98
CA THR A 188 -15.32 -9.41 16.13
C THR A 188 -14.83 -10.83 16.36
N VAL A 189 -14.00 -11.38 15.46
CA VAL A 189 -13.57 -12.78 15.52
C VAL A 189 -12.53 -13.00 16.63
N GLU A 190 -11.46 -12.19 16.65
CA GLU A 190 -10.39 -12.35 17.66
C GLU A 190 -10.91 -12.07 19.07
N THR A 191 -11.77 -11.05 19.25
CA THR A 191 -12.37 -10.75 20.57
C THR A 191 -13.32 -11.85 21.04
N MET A 192 -14.14 -12.39 20.14
CA MET A 192 -15.05 -13.49 20.46
C MET A 192 -14.26 -14.74 20.82
N LEU A 193 -13.23 -15.07 20.06
CA LEU A 193 -12.35 -16.21 20.33
C LEU A 193 -11.65 -16.06 21.68
N SER A 194 -11.07 -14.89 21.95
CA SER A 194 -10.40 -14.61 23.23
C SER A 194 -11.35 -14.78 24.43
N LYS A 195 -12.59 -14.30 24.31
CA LYS A 195 -13.61 -14.50 25.37
C LYS A 195 -13.95 -15.97 25.60
N ARG A 196 -14.04 -16.77 24.53
CA ARG A 196 -14.31 -18.21 24.64
C ARG A 196 -13.14 -18.97 25.26
N LEU A 197 -11.91 -18.62 24.85
CA LEU A 197 -10.68 -19.19 25.43
C LEU A 197 -10.61 -18.92 26.95
N LEU A 198 -10.87 -17.69 27.37
CA LEU A 198 -10.87 -17.34 28.80
C LEU A 198 -11.95 -18.05 29.61
N ARG A 199 -13.07 -18.45 28.99
CA ARG A 199 -14.15 -19.20 29.61
C ARG A 199 -13.91 -20.70 29.60
N GLY A 200 -12.92 -21.19 28.89
CA GLY A 200 -12.69 -22.63 28.68
C GLY A 200 -13.72 -23.30 27.75
N ASP A 201 -14.44 -22.51 26.96
CA ASP A 201 -15.52 -22.99 26.04
C ASP A 201 -14.97 -23.43 24.67
N VAL A 202 -13.67 -23.63 24.54
CA VAL A 202 -13.01 -24.08 23.30
C VAL A 202 -12.61 -25.54 23.48
N THR A 203 -13.27 -26.40 22.74
CA THR A 203 -12.97 -27.86 22.68
C THR A 203 -12.31 -28.16 21.34
#